data_546c1fac9da829c3af814dd22568a872
#
_entry.id   546c1fac9da829c3af814dd22568a872
#
_cell.length_a   1.000
_cell.length_b   1.000
_cell.length_c   1.000
_cell.angle_alpha   90.00
_cell.angle_beta   90.00
_cell.angle_gamma   90.00
#
_symmetry.space_group_name_H-M   'P 1'
#
loop_
_entity.id
_entity.type
_entity.pdbx_description
1 polymer ?
#
loop_
_entity_poly.entity_id
_entity_poly.type
_entity_poly.pdbx_seq_one_letter_code
_entity_poly.pdbx_strand_id
1 'polypeptide(L)'
;MSSDILNAVKRSTVFGCYRNYWQRKEKCMASVLDWALIIIYMLSMVGVGMYFKTDDSMQDFAVADKKLGLSVMTATMLATAVGGGALTGSVGNSYMNGIVEVPKIIILLCINLFMGLFVAKKMRNIGGFTAPEMLGRVYGKKCQTLGGLFCAIYMMGTGPAMQSIALGTCIHLLLGVNMKVGMIIGMAIILAYTLSSGMWGVAMTDYVQFIFLAGGVLLATAMVYSGAGGWSGITSSVPAEHLQLDTSGAIKLICATSLPVLIDGNRYSRFFSAKDAKTAQISTLIAAVPQCLLLVMSLVMGLAAVVLLPADLPKDMVFATLLMQYLPTGIKGLCIAALMAAIMSTADSYMLSGATNISVDIYKTYINPKATDKQMVIVTKVGILAVGLLGLGFALLLPDVMSVWTLSSTAYVGGCLVPMLYGIFGSGKKSYTGALISMIGGGAVALICDLNKIVIFGLPAIVYGIIVSAVLFFGITPFAKDAKIVDIRK
;
A
#
# COMPACT_ATOMS: atom_id res chain seq x y z
N MET A 1 -3.14 -17.62 52.90
CA MET A 1 -2.07 -16.68 52.52
C MET A 1 -2.59 -15.91 51.37
N SER A 2 -2.89 -14.67 51.62
CA SER A 2 -4.04 -13.91 51.16
C SER A 2 -3.92 -13.28 49.81
N SER A 3 -5.08 -13.12 49.14
CA SER A 3 -5.34 -12.32 47.94
C SER A 3 -4.68 -10.93 47.94
N ASP A 4 -4.36 -10.41 49.10
CA ASP A 4 -3.74 -9.08 49.31
C ASP A 4 -2.27 -9.03 48.90
N ILE A 5 -1.52 -10.12 49.03
CA ILE A 5 -0.10 -10.18 48.57
C ILE A 5 -0.03 -10.26 47.03
N LEU A 6 -0.92 -11.01 46.39
CA LEU A 6 -1.01 -11.07 44.93
C LEU A 6 -1.46 -9.73 44.32
N ASN A 7 -2.36 -9.02 45.00
CA ASN A 7 -2.81 -7.69 44.58
C ASN A 7 -1.73 -6.61 44.86
N ALA A 8 -0.93 -6.74 45.92
CA ALA A 8 0.19 -5.85 46.19
C ALA A 8 1.33 -6.04 45.17
N VAL A 9 1.63 -7.29 44.78
CA VAL A 9 2.62 -7.60 43.72
C VAL A 9 2.14 -7.13 42.34
N LYS A 10 0.85 -7.32 42.01
CA LYS A 10 0.26 -6.76 40.78
C LYS A 10 0.26 -5.23 40.76
N ARG A 11 -0.03 -4.58 41.89
CA ARG A 11 0.03 -3.10 42.02
C ARG A 11 1.46 -2.56 41.92
N SER A 12 2.46 -3.23 42.51
CA SER A 12 3.85 -2.78 42.43
C SER A 12 4.47 -2.94 41.06
N THR A 13 4.14 -4.00 40.30
CA THR A 13 4.60 -4.20 38.91
C THR A 13 3.87 -3.28 37.92
N VAL A 14 2.56 -3.10 38.08
CA VAL A 14 1.78 -2.17 37.24
C VAL A 14 2.16 -0.72 37.52
N PHE A 15 2.30 -0.30 38.78
CA PHE A 15 2.73 1.06 39.12
C PHE A 15 4.20 1.33 38.74
N GLY A 16 5.08 0.35 38.84
CA GLY A 16 6.47 0.46 38.39
C GLY A 16 6.56 0.62 36.85
N CYS A 17 5.76 -0.12 36.13
CA CYS A 17 5.65 -0.01 34.67
C CYS A 17 5.07 1.35 34.23
N TYR A 18 4.00 1.82 34.91
CA TYR A 18 3.41 3.14 34.67
C TYR A 18 4.36 4.29 34.99
N ARG A 19 5.08 4.21 36.09
CA ARG A 19 6.07 5.23 36.50
C ARG A 19 7.26 5.29 35.55
N ASN A 20 7.76 4.16 35.06
CA ASN A 20 8.78 4.09 34.03
C ASN A 20 8.26 4.56 32.65
N TYR A 21 6.99 4.32 32.35
CA TYR A 21 6.32 4.84 31.14
C TYR A 21 6.25 6.38 31.16
N TRP A 22 5.87 6.99 32.28
CA TRP A 22 5.78 8.45 32.41
C TRP A 22 7.15 9.15 32.49
N GLN A 23 8.15 8.56 33.13
CA GLN A 23 9.53 9.08 33.10
C GLN A 23 10.19 8.94 31.72
N ARG A 24 9.78 7.95 30.91
CA ARG A 24 10.17 7.85 29.50
C ARG A 24 9.41 8.84 28.61
N LYS A 25 8.24 9.30 28.99
CA LYS A 25 7.45 10.28 28.23
C LYS A 25 8.17 11.63 28.08
N GLU A 26 8.94 12.10 29.05
CA GLU A 26 9.79 13.27 28.90
C GLU A 26 10.95 13.06 27.89
N LYS A 27 11.44 11.82 27.74
CA LYS A 27 12.39 11.45 26.68
C LYS A 27 11.74 11.22 25.31
N CYS A 28 10.42 11.10 25.24
CA CYS A 28 9.68 10.82 24.01
C CYS A 28 9.36 12.05 23.17
N MET A 29 9.55 13.27 23.68
CA MET A 29 9.30 14.46 22.88
C MET A 29 10.39 14.64 21.82
N ALA A 30 9.97 14.96 20.59
CA ALA A 30 10.88 15.35 19.53
C ALA A 30 11.61 16.63 19.95
N SER A 31 12.92 16.65 19.81
CA SER A 31 13.75 17.84 20.08
C SER A 31 13.59 18.89 18.99
N VAL A 32 14.12 20.08 19.23
CA VAL A 32 14.17 21.14 18.20
C VAL A 32 14.90 20.66 16.94
N LEU A 33 15.95 19.85 17.09
CA LEU A 33 16.69 19.28 15.96
C LEU A 33 15.83 18.27 15.18
N ASP A 34 15.08 17.40 15.87
CA ASP A 34 14.18 16.43 15.23
C ASP A 34 13.10 17.17 14.41
N TRP A 35 12.50 18.22 15.00
CA TRP A 35 11.53 19.07 14.31
C TRP A 35 12.11 19.77 13.11
N ALA A 36 13.32 20.33 13.22
CA ALA A 36 14.00 20.99 12.11
C ALA A 36 14.19 20.02 10.93
N LEU A 37 14.65 18.79 11.19
CA LEU A 37 14.82 17.76 10.16
C LEU A 37 13.51 17.37 9.49
N ILE A 38 12.44 17.18 10.26
CA ILE A 38 11.10 16.85 9.73
C ILE A 38 10.58 18.01 8.86
N ILE A 39 10.67 19.25 9.34
CA ILE A 39 10.16 20.42 8.61
C ILE A 39 10.97 20.64 7.32
N ILE A 40 12.30 20.56 7.39
CA ILE A 40 13.16 20.68 6.19
C ILE A 40 12.79 19.61 5.16
N TYR A 41 12.61 18.37 5.61
CA TYR A 41 12.15 17.29 4.73
C TYR A 41 10.80 17.63 4.09
N MET A 42 9.79 18.04 4.87
CA MET A 42 8.45 18.36 4.36
C MET A 42 8.48 19.50 3.33
N LEU A 43 9.22 20.57 3.64
CA LEU A 43 9.37 21.71 2.72
C LEU A 43 10.12 21.32 1.44
N SER A 44 11.14 20.45 1.54
CA SER A 44 11.85 19.95 0.36
C SER A 44 10.95 19.13 -0.57
N MET A 45 10.02 18.32 -0.03
CA MET A 45 9.07 17.56 -0.84
C MET A 45 8.09 18.47 -1.59
N VAL A 46 7.57 19.50 -0.92
CA VAL A 46 6.73 20.51 -1.59
C VAL A 46 7.53 21.23 -2.69
N GLY A 47 8.77 21.61 -2.41
CA GLY A 47 9.66 22.25 -3.40
C GLY A 47 9.94 21.37 -4.62
N VAL A 48 10.27 20.10 -4.41
CA VAL A 48 10.49 19.13 -5.51
C VAL A 48 9.21 18.93 -6.31
N GLY A 49 8.07 18.72 -5.66
CA GLY A 49 6.78 18.53 -6.35
C GLY A 49 6.39 19.75 -7.20
N MET A 50 6.61 20.94 -6.70
CA MET A 50 6.33 22.19 -7.45
C MET A 50 7.31 22.43 -8.61
N TYR A 51 8.59 22.08 -8.46
CA TYR A 51 9.60 22.22 -9.51
C TYR A 51 9.32 21.32 -10.72
N PHE A 52 8.84 20.09 -10.49
CA PHE A 52 8.52 19.13 -11.53
C PHE A 52 7.03 19.15 -11.93
N LYS A 53 6.35 20.26 -11.67
CA LYS A 53 4.94 20.42 -12.06
C LYS A 53 4.77 20.29 -13.57
N THR A 54 3.75 19.48 -13.99
CA THR A 54 3.36 19.28 -15.39
C THR A 54 1.84 19.29 -15.51
N ASP A 55 1.33 20.09 -16.45
CA ASP A 55 -0.10 20.28 -16.66
C ASP A 55 -0.49 20.30 -18.16
N ASP A 56 0.47 20.08 -19.08
CA ASP A 56 0.28 20.38 -20.50
C ASP A 56 -0.62 19.36 -21.21
N SER A 57 -0.49 18.08 -20.87
CA SER A 57 -1.28 17.02 -21.46
C SER A 57 -1.64 15.94 -20.46
N MET A 58 -2.71 15.18 -20.77
CA MET A 58 -3.08 14.01 -19.95
C MET A 58 -1.96 12.94 -19.96
N GLN A 59 -1.23 12.81 -21.07
CA GLN A 59 -0.12 11.87 -21.17
C GLN A 59 1.05 12.27 -20.25
N ASP A 60 1.36 13.56 -20.18
CA ASP A 60 2.39 14.06 -19.28
C ASP A 60 1.93 13.94 -17.83
N PHE A 61 0.71 14.39 -17.51
CA PHE A 61 0.17 14.38 -16.15
C PHE A 61 0.02 12.98 -15.56
N ALA A 62 -0.51 11.99 -16.33
CA ALA A 62 -0.83 10.66 -15.82
C ALA A 62 0.30 9.63 -15.96
N VAL A 63 1.20 9.77 -16.97
CA VAL A 63 2.24 8.77 -17.28
C VAL A 63 3.59 9.40 -17.65
N ALA A 64 3.85 10.65 -17.25
CA ALA A 64 5.13 11.37 -17.41
C ALA A 64 5.69 11.28 -18.86
N ASP A 65 4.83 11.44 -19.87
CA ASP A 65 5.17 11.32 -21.30
C ASP A 65 5.93 10.03 -21.65
N LYS A 66 5.84 9.01 -20.80
CA LYS A 66 6.58 7.74 -20.96
C LYS A 66 8.11 7.95 -20.96
N LYS A 67 8.61 8.87 -20.15
CA LYS A 67 10.04 9.25 -20.14
C LYS A 67 10.81 8.76 -18.91
N LEU A 68 10.15 8.06 -17.96
CA LEU A 68 10.81 7.65 -16.73
C LEU A 68 11.94 6.65 -17.02
N GLY A 69 13.17 7.05 -16.68
CA GLY A 69 14.38 6.24 -16.80
C GLY A 69 14.53 5.19 -15.70
N LEU A 70 15.52 4.30 -15.83
CA LEU A 70 15.66 3.14 -14.95
C LEU A 70 15.79 3.49 -13.46
N SER A 71 16.61 4.48 -13.10
CA SER A 71 16.84 4.86 -11.70
C SER A 71 15.57 5.41 -11.05
N VAL A 72 14.89 6.35 -11.73
CA VAL A 72 13.65 6.95 -11.25
C VAL A 72 12.54 5.90 -11.16
N MET A 73 12.41 5.06 -12.19
CA MET A 73 11.45 3.94 -12.18
C MET A 73 11.67 2.98 -11.02
N THR A 74 12.92 2.59 -10.76
CA THR A 74 13.23 1.68 -9.65
C THR A 74 12.90 2.33 -8.30
N ALA A 75 13.28 3.59 -8.13
CA ALA A 75 13.03 4.31 -6.89
C ALA A 75 11.53 4.53 -6.62
N THR A 76 10.76 4.97 -7.64
CA THR A 76 9.31 5.17 -7.47
C THR A 76 8.57 3.85 -7.23
N MET A 77 9.01 2.73 -7.84
CA MET A 77 8.45 1.41 -7.55
C MET A 77 8.73 0.98 -6.10
N LEU A 78 9.93 1.24 -5.59
CA LEU A 78 10.31 0.91 -4.22
C LEU A 78 9.61 1.79 -3.18
N ALA A 79 9.65 3.10 -3.36
CA ALA A 79 9.03 4.06 -2.45
C ALA A 79 7.53 3.80 -2.28
N THR A 80 6.84 3.50 -3.39
CA THR A 80 5.40 3.23 -3.37
C THR A 80 5.05 1.83 -2.86
N ALA A 81 5.89 0.82 -3.16
CA ALA A 81 5.63 -0.56 -2.76
C ALA A 81 5.87 -0.82 -1.27
N VAL A 82 6.71 -0.01 -0.62
CA VAL A 82 7.04 -0.09 0.81
C VAL A 82 6.53 1.17 1.51
N GLY A 83 5.23 1.43 1.36
CA GLY A 83 4.57 2.57 2.00
C GLY A 83 4.54 2.49 3.52
N GLY A 84 4.33 3.64 4.15
CA GLY A 84 4.28 3.75 5.61
C GLY A 84 3.25 2.85 6.26
N GLY A 85 2.08 2.68 5.63
CA GLY A 85 1.07 1.74 6.08
C GLY A 85 1.53 0.27 5.99
N ALA A 86 2.28 -0.10 4.92
CA ALA A 86 2.84 -1.43 4.80
C ALA A 86 3.94 -1.70 5.86
N LEU A 87 4.84 -0.72 6.09
CA LEU A 87 5.86 -0.80 7.14
C LEU A 87 5.23 -0.88 8.53
N THR A 88 4.34 0.06 8.87
CA THR A 88 3.63 0.10 10.15
C THR A 88 2.84 -1.20 10.37
N GLY A 89 2.13 -1.65 9.35
CA GLY A 89 1.36 -2.89 9.39
C GLY A 89 2.24 -4.12 9.59
N SER A 90 3.39 -4.24 8.88
CA SER A 90 4.30 -5.37 9.04
C SER A 90 5.00 -5.37 10.39
N VAL A 91 5.44 -4.22 10.90
CA VAL A 91 6.03 -4.10 12.25
C VAL A 91 4.98 -4.49 13.31
N GLY A 92 3.77 -3.95 13.21
CA GLY A 92 2.68 -4.25 14.12
C GLY A 92 2.22 -5.72 14.08
N ASN A 93 2.12 -6.30 12.88
CA ASN A 93 1.79 -7.72 12.74
C ASN A 93 2.88 -8.64 13.34
N SER A 94 4.15 -8.31 13.13
CA SER A 94 5.25 -9.09 13.69
C SER A 94 5.32 -8.94 15.21
N TYR A 95 4.97 -7.77 15.74
CA TYR A 95 4.84 -7.55 17.19
C TYR A 95 3.72 -8.40 17.80
N MET A 96 2.56 -8.49 17.13
CA MET A 96 1.39 -9.24 17.63
C MET A 96 1.47 -10.74 17.37
N ASN A 97 2.01 -11.16 16.21
CA ASN A 97 1.87 -12.51 15.66
C ASN A 97 3.23 -13.13 15.25
N GLY A 98 4.34 -12.53 15.65
CA GLY A 98 5.69 -13.07 15.41
C GLY A 98 6.04 -13.20 13.93
N ILE A 99 6.52 -14.40 13.54
CA ILE A 99 7.07 -14.68 12.20
C ILE A 99 6.01 -14.90 11.10
N VAL A 100 4.75 -14.57 11.32
CA VAL A 100 3.65 -14.69 10.34
C VAL A 100 3.92 -13.95 9.02
N GLU A 101 4.78 -12.93 9.04
CA GLU A 101 5.17 -12.14 7.87
C GLU A 101 6.12 -12.89 6.92
N VAL A 102 6.86 -13.91 7.38
CA VAL A 102 7.89 -14.60 6.58
C VAL A 102 7.33 -15.22 5.29
N PRO A 103 6.27 -16.03 5.32
CA PRO A 103 5.70 -16.58 4.08
C PRO A 103 5.19 -15.50 3.12
N LYS A 104 4.60 -14.41 3.65
CA LYS A 104 4.17 -13.27 2.85
C LYS A 104 5.34 -12.65 2.08
N ILE A 105 6.49 -12.42 2.74
CA ILE A 105 7.68 -11.82 2.12
C ILE A 105 8.18 -12.72 0.97
N ILE A 106 8.23 -14.03 1.17
CA ILE A 106 8.67 -15.00 0.16
C ILE A 106 7.72 -14.99 -1.06
N ILE A 107 6.42 -15.06 -0.81
CA ILE A 107 5.40 -15.05 -1.89
C ILE A 107 5.42 -13.71 -2.62
N LEU A 108 5.60 -12.61 -1.92
CA LEU A 108 5.69 -11.28 -2.53
C LEU A 108 6.92 -11.16 -3.43
N LEU A 109 8.06 -11.74 -3.04
CA LEU A 109 9.24 -11.84 -3.91
C LEU A 109 8.93 -12.60 -5.19
N CYS A 110 8.31 -13.77 -5.08
CA CYS A 110 7.91 -14.58 -6.24
C CYS A 110 6.95 -13.81 -7.17
N ILE A 111 5.95 -13.10 -6.61
CA ILE A 111 5.02 -12.27 -7.38
C ILE A 111 5.76 -11.12 -8.08
N ASN A 112 6.67 -10.43 -7.40
CA ASN A 112 7.44 -9.34 -8.01
C ASN A 112 8.34 -9.84 -9.15
N LEU A 113 8.98 -10.98 -8.98
CA LEU A 113 9.76 -11.61 -10.05
C LEU A 113 8.86 -12.00 -11.23
N PHE A 114 7.70 -12.60 -10.97
CA PHE A 114 6.70 -12.90 -11.99
C PHE A 114 6.25 -11.63 -12.74
N MET A 115 5.93 -10.56 -12.01
CA MET A 115 5.54 -9.28 -12.62
C MET A 115 6.64 -8.70 -13.49
N GLY A 116 7.89 -8.72 -13.04
CA GLY A 116 9.04 -8.25 -13.81
C GLY A 116 9.30 -9.10 -15.04
N LEU A 117 9.31 -10.43 -14.91
CA LEU A 117 9.66 -11.33 -16.02
C LEU A 117 8.57 -11.39 -17.10
N PHE A 118 7.29 -11.43 -16.70
CA PHE A 118 6.22 -11.77 -17.62
C PHE A 118 5.21 -10.64 -17.90
N VAL A 119 5.03 -9.69 -16.96
CA VAL A 119 3.96 -8.68 -17.05
C VAL A 119 4.50 -7.33 -17.50
N ALA A 120 5.52 -6.79 -16.85
CA ALA A 120 5.97 -5.41 -17.01
C ALA A 120 6.30 -5.04 -18.47
N LYS A 121 7.12 -5.85 -19.14
CA LYS A 121 7.49 -5.66 -20.56
C LYS A 121 6.26 -5.70 -21.47
N LYS A 122 5.36 -6.65 -21.22
CA LYS A 122 4.15 -6.84 -22.03
C LYS A 122 3.20 -5.66 -21.87
N MET A 123 2.96 -5.22 -20.64
CA MET A 123 2.09 -4.08 -20.35
C MET A 123 2.62 -2.79 -20.94
N ARG A 124 3.93 -2.52 -20.80
CA ARG A 124 4.55 -1.33 -21.40
C ARG A 124 4.40 -1.29 -22.93
N ASN A 125 4.53 -2.42 -23.62
CA ASN A 125 4.36 -2.52 -25.06
C ASN A 125 2.89 -2.28 -25.49
N ILE A 126 1.93 -2.78 -24.72
CA ILE A 126 0.50 -2.56 -24.97
C ILE A 126 0.17 -1.07 -24.78
N GLY A 127 0.77 -0.43 -23.78
CA GLY A 127 0.52 0.97 -23.44
C GLY A 127 -0.87 1.22 -22.88
N GLY A 128 -1.10 2.41 -22.36
CA GLY A 128 -2.34 2.84 -21.73
C GLY A 128 -2.04 3.83 -20.62
N PHE A 129 -3.07 4.17 -19.85
CA PHE A 129 -3.00 5.01 -18.65
C PHE A 129 -3.31 4.20 -17.39
N THR A 130 -4.23 3.22 -17.51
CA THR A 130 -4.78 2.49 -16.37
C THR A 130 -4.75 0.97 -16.60
N ALA A 131 -4.72 0.20 -15.50
CA ALA A 131 -4.83 -1.24 -15.57
C ALA A 131 -6.21 -1.71 -16.15
N PRO A 132 -7.36 -1.10 -15.78
CA PRO A 132 -8.66 -1.45 -16.34
C PRO A 132 -8.81 -1.22 -17.85
N GLU A 133 -8.01 -0.36 -18.49
CA GLU A 133 -8.00 -0.24 -19.97
C GLU A 133 -7.71 -1.59 -20.64
N MET A 134 -6.97 -2.49 -19.98
CA MET A 134 -6.76 -3.86 -20.48
C MET A 134 -8.06 -4.64 -20.57
N LEU A 135 -8.92 -4.51 -19.56
CA LEU A 135 -10.25 -5.12 -19.57
C LEU A 135 -11.10 -4.53 -20.71
N GLY A 136 -10.96 -3.21 -20.94
CA GLY A 136 -11.63 -2.51 -22.04
C GLY A 136 -11.23 -3.02 -23.42
N ARG A 137 -9.94 -3.20 -23.66
CA ARG A 137 -9.40 -3.69 -24.94
C ARG A 137 -9.79 -5.14 -25.22
N VAL A 138 -9.88 -5.95 -24.16
CA VAL A 138 -10.18 -7.39 -24.31
C VAL A 138 -11.66 -7.68 -24.29
N TYR A 139 -12.42 -7.05 -23.38
CA TYR A 139 -13.81 -7.40 -23.08
C TYR A 139 -14.80 -6.26 -23.35
N GLY A 140 -14.32 -5.04 -23.61
CA GLY A 140 -15.17 -3.89 -23.95
C GLY A 140 -15.39 -2.91 -22.80
N LYS A 141 -16.01 -1.76 -23.15
CA LYS A 141 -16.11 -0.59 -22.28
C LYS A 141 -16.74 -0.81 -20.90
N LYS A 142 -17.80 -1.66 -20.80
CA LYS A 142 -18.46 -1.91 -19.51
C LYS A 142 -17.53 -2.66 -18.53
N CYS A 143 -16.72 -3.60 -19.04
CA CYS A 143 -15.71 -4.27 -18.19
C CYS A 143 -14.60 -3.29 -17.76
N GLN A 144 -14.19 -2.37 -18.65
CA GLN A 144 -13.25 -1.31 -18.30
C GLN A 144 -13.79 -0.45 -17.16
N THR A 145 -15.01 0.05 -17.29
CA THR A 145 -15.60 0.95 -16.29
C THR A 145 -15.85 0.25 -14.96
N LEU A 146 -16.34 -0.99 -14.96
CA LEU A 146 -16.52 -1.75 -13.73
C LEU A 146 -15.17 -2.04 -13.06
N GLY A 147 -14.16 -2.43 -13.85
CA GLY A 147 -12.80 -2.62 -13.37
C GLY A 147 -12.18 -1.33 -12.86
N GLY A 148 -12.42 -0.20 -13.53
CA GLY A 148 -12.00 1.13 -13.11
C GLY A 148 -12.61 1.56 -11.78
N LEU A 149 -13.91 1.28 -11.57
CA LEU A 149 -14.59 1.54 -10.30
C LEU A 149 -13.99 0.72 -9.16
N PHE A 150 -13.83 -0.60 -9.35
CA PHE A 150 -13.23 -1.46 -8.33
C PHE A 150 -11.77 -1.06 -8.04
N CYS A 151 -11.00 -0.74 -9.10
CA CYS A 151 -9.63 -0.28 -8.97
C CYS A 151 -9.55 1.06 -8.21
N ALA A 152 -10.43 2.02 -8.50
CA ALA A 152 -10.46 3.31 -7.80
C ALA A 152 -10.78 3.15 -6.30
N ILE A 153 -11.71 2.26 -5.93
CA ILE A 153 -12.02 1.92 -4.52
C ILE A 153 -10.80 1.28 -3.85
N TYR A 154 -10.14 0.34 -4.52
CA TYR A 154 -8.91 -0.27 -4.03
C TYR A 154 -7.80 0.78 -3.82
N MET A 155 -7.60 1.69 -4.78
CA MET A 155 -6.64 2.79 -4.67
C MET A 155 -6.95 3.73 -3.52
N MET A 156 -8.23 4.04 -3.31
CA MET A 156 -8.70 4.88 -2.20
C MET A 156 -8.39 4.25 -0.83
N GLY A 157 -8.59 2.94 -0.69
CA GLY A 157 -8.29 2.22 0.56
C GLY A 157 -6.80 2.09 0.81
N THR A 158 -6.06 1.56 -0.15
CA THR A 158 -4.62 1.27 -0.01
C THR A 158 -3.76 2.54 0.07
N GLY A 159 -4.12 3.58 -0.68
CA GLY A 159 -3.43 4.87 -0.65
C GLY A 159 -3.93 5.76 0.50
N PRO A 160 -4.81 6.73 0.21
CA PRO A 160 -5.12 7.80 1.16
C PRO A 160 -5.72 7.30 2.48
N ALA A 161 -6.57 6.25 2.49
CA ALA A 161 -7.17 5.79 3.73
C ALA A 161 -6.14 5.15 4.67
N MET A 162 -5.40 4.17 4.20
CA MET A 162 -4.38 3.47 5.00
C MET A 162 -3.25 4.41 5.43
N GLN A 163 -2.81 5.29 4.52
CA GLN A 163 -1.75 6.24 4.81
C GLN A 163 -2.20 7.37 5.76
N SER A 164 -3.49 7.74 5.75
CA SER A 164 -4.04 8.69 6.74
C SER A 164 -3.93 8.15 8.16
N ILE A 165 -4.23 6.86 8.38
CA ILE A 165 -4.09 6.24 9.70
C ILE A 165 -2.63 6.29 10.15
N ALA A 166 -1.69 5.87 9.29
CA ALA A 166 -0.27 5.88 9.61
C ALA A 166 0.27 7.29 9.90
N LEU A 167 -0.09 8.28 9.08
CA LEU A 167 0.34 9.67 9.29
C LEU A 167 -0.34 10.31 10.49
N GLY A 168 -1.63 10.00 10.71
CA GLY A 168 -2.36 10.42 11.90
C GLY A 168 -1.72 9.92 13.19
N THR A 169 -1.24 8.66 13.20
CA THR A 169 -0.49 8.08 14.31
C THR A 169 0.83 8.83 14.55
N CYS A 170 1.59 9.12 13.49
CA CYS A 170 2.83 9.90 13.61
C CYS A 170 2.56 11.28 14.18
N ILE A 171 1.57 12.00 13.67
CA ILE A 171 1.22 13.35 14.12
C ILE A 171 0.68 13.33 15.57
N HIS A 172 -0.12 12.31 15.92
CA HIS A 172 -0.57 12.11 17.30
C HIS A 172 0.60 11.97 18.28
N LEU A 173 1.56 11.12 17.95
CA LEU A 173 2.74 10.89 18.81
C LEU A 173 3.68 12.10 18.88
N LEU A 174 3.80 12.86 17.79
CA LEU A 174 4.66 14.04 17.72
C LEU A 174 4.07 15.25 18.44
N LEU A 175 2.78 15.52 18.24
CA LEU A 175 2.11 16.76 18.68
C LEU A 175 1.17 16.54 19.88
N GLY A 176 0.87 15.30 20.25
CA GLY A 176 -0.10 15.00 21.31
C GLY A 176 -1.56 15.32 20.95
N VAL A 177 -1.85 15.66 19.68
CA VAL A 177 -3.22 15.93 19.20
C VAL A 177 -4.02 14.63 19.06
N ASN A 178 -5.35 14.74 19.02
CA ASN A 178 -6.19 13.58 18.75
C ASN A 178 -5.83 12.94 17.39
N MET A 179 -5.79 11.60 17.33
CA MET A 179 -5.41 10.85 16.12
C MET A 179 -6.25 11.24 14.90
N LYS A 180 -7.56 11.47 15.05
CA LYS A 180 -8.43 11.92 13.95
C LYS A 180 -8.05 13.30 13.42
N VAL A 181 -7.63 14.19 14.31
CA VAL A 181 -7.10 15.52 13.94
C VAL A 181 -5.78 15.34 13.18
N GLY A 182 -4.92 14.44 13.66
CA GLY A 182 -3.67 14.08 12.95
C GLY A 182 -3.92 13.54 11.54
N MET A 183 -4.93 12.68 11.35
CA MET A 183 -5.33 12.19 10.02
C MET A 183 -5.76 13.32 9.08
N ILE A 184 -6.57 14.27 9.58
CA ILE A 184 -7.04 15.43 8.80
C ILE A 184 -5.88 16.32 8.40
N ILE A 185 -5.00 16.66 9.34
CA ILE A 185 -3.80 17.47 9.07
C ILE A 185 -2.92 16.77 8.05
N GLY A 186 -2.64 15.47 8.24
CA GLY A 186 -1.82 14.68 7.35
C GLY A 186 -2.37 14.64 5.93
N MET A 187 -3.67 14.39 5.78
CA MET A 187 -4.32 14.37 4.47
C MET A 187 -4.28 15.75 3.79
N ALA A 188 -4.49 16.82 4.53
CA ALA A 188 -4.39 18.19 3.99
C ALA A 188 -3.01 18.47 3.42
N ILE A 189 -1.94 18.05 4.11
CA ILE A 189 -0.55 18.19 3.65
C ILE A 189 -0.33 17.38 2.36
N ILE A 190 -0.76 16.12 2.32
CA ILE A 190 -0.60 15.26 1.15
C ILE A 190 -1.34 15.84 -0.06
N LEU A 191 -2.60 16.26 0.11
CA LEU A 191 -3.39 16.87 -0.95
C LEU A 191 -2.76 18.15 -1.50
N ALA A 192 -2.19 18.98 -0.63
CA ALA A 192 -1.62 20.27 -1.02
C ALA A 192 -0.51 20.14 -2.07
N TYR A 193 0.36 19.12 -1.96
CA TYR A 193 1.41 18.94 -2.95
C TYR A 193 1.03 18.01 -4.10
N THR A 194 0.20 16.98 -3.85
CA THR A 194 -0.20 16.01 -4.88
C THR A 194 -1.01 16.65 -6.01
N LEU A 195 -1.90 17.61 -5.68
CA LEU A 195 -2.71 18.33 -6.67
C LEU A 195 -1.88 19.09 -7.71
N SER A 196 -0.62 19.39 -7.40
CA SER A 196 0.27 20.19 -8.26
C SER A 196 1.23 19.36 -9.10
N SER A 197 1.48 18.07 -8.77
CA SER A 197 2.70 17.41 -9.22
C SER A 197 2.55 16.53 -10.48
N GLY A 198 1.43 15.85 -10.74
CA GLY A 198 1.35 14.85 -11.81
C GLY A 198 2.37 13.70 -11.64
N MET A 199 2.44 12.77 -12.61
CA MET A 199 3.29 11.56 -12.50
C MET A 199 4.80 11.87 -12.47
N TRP A 200 5.25 12.91 -13.18
CA TRP A 200 6.67 13.27 -13.14
C TRP A 200 7.09 13.80 -11.78
N GLY A 201 6.28 14.70 -11.21
CA GLY A 201 6.53 15.23 -9.87
C GLY A 201 6.46 14.15 -8.80
N VAL A 202 5.44 13.25 -8.85
CA VAL A 202 5.33 12.10 -7.96
C VAL A 202 6.56 11.20 -8.07
N ALA A 203 7.03 10.86 -9.27
CA ALA A 203 8.20 10.00 -9.45
C ALA A 203 9.50 10.63 -8.94
N MET A 204 9.64 11.95 -9.02
CA MET A 204 10.83 12.66 -8.53
C MET A 204 10.79 12.85 -7.01
N THR A 205 9.62 13.11 -6.42
CA THR A 205 9.49 13.07 -4.96
C THR A 205 9.75 11.66 -4.42
N ASP A 206 9.21 10.62 -5.05
CA ASP A 206 9.46 9.21 -4.70
C ASP A 206 10.96 8.87 -4.75
N TYR A 207 11.72 9.42 -5.71
CA TYR A 207 13.15 9.20 -5.81
C TYR A 207 13.90 9.69 -4.58
N VAL A 208 13.58 10.91 -4.12
CA VAL A 208 14.17 11.48 -2.90
C VAL A 208 13.65 10.72 -1.66
N GLN A 209 12.35 10.45 -1.62
CA GLN A 209 11.70 9.74 -0.51
C GLN A 209 12.25 8.34 -0.32
N PHE A 210 12.58 7.64 -1.40
CA PHE A 210 13.21 6.32 -1.30
C PHE A 210 14.59 6.36 -0.60
N ILE A 211 15.39 7.39 -0.82
CA ILE A 211 16.69 7.54 -0.15
C ILE A 211 16.48 7.70 1.37
N PHE A 212 15.55 8.58 1.77
CA PHE A 212 15.20 8.73 3.19
C PHE A 212 14.62 7.46 3.80
N LEU A 213 13.70 6.81 3.09
CA LEU A 213 13.06 5.56 3.50
C LEU A 213 14.09 4.45 3.74
N ALA A 214 14.92 4.16 2.75
CA ALA A 214 15.89 3.08 2.83
C ALA A 214 16.93 3.34 3.93
N GLY A 215 17.49 4.55 3.98
CA GLY A 215 18.45 4.95 4.99
C GLY A 215 17.86 4.96 6.39
N GLY A 216 16.67 5.52 6.56
CA GLY A 216 15.99 5.62 7.87
C GLY A 216 15.55 4.26 8.41
N VAL A 217 14.98 3.38 7.57
CA VAL A 217 14.60 2.02 7.99
C VAL A 217 15.83 1.19 8.35
N LEU A 218 16.90 1.26 7.57
CA LEU A 218 18.16 0.57 7.87
C LEU A 218 18.73 1.03 9.22
N LEU A 219 18.82 2.33 9.44
CA LEU A 219 19.35 2.92 10.67
C LEU A 219 18.46 2.58 11.88
N ALA A 220 17.15 2.74 11.74
CA ALA A 220 16.20 2.38 12.79
C ALA A 220 16.30 0.89 13.16
N THR A 221 16.37 0.00 12.15
CA THR A 221 16.48 -1.44 12.37
C THR A 221 17.77 -1.77 13.13
N ALA A 222 18.92 -1.23 12.72
CA ALA A 222 20.20 -1.48 13.38
C ALA A 222 20.17 -1.08 14.86
N MET A 223 19.61 0.09 15.16
CA MET A 223 19.55 0.60 16.54
C MET A 223 18.54 -0.17 17.40
N VAL A 224 17.35 -0.44 16.88
CA VAL A 224 16.31 -1.21 17.58
C VAL A 224 16.77 -2.65 17.83
N TYR A 225 17.40 -3.28 16.83
CA TYR A 225 17.97 -4.62 16.93
C TYR A 225 19.05 -4.69 18.02
N SER A 226 19.97 -3.73 18.02
CA SER A 226 21.01 -3.64 19.08
C SER A 226 20.41 -3.38 20.45
N GLY A 227 19.41 -2.52 20.54
CA GLY A 227 18.68 -2.20 21.78
C GLY A 227 17.93 -3.38 22.38
N ALA A 228 17.47 -4.33 21.53
CA ALA A 228 16.85 -5.59 21.96
C ALA A 228 17.85 -6.69 22.35
N GLY A 229 19.16 -6.42 22.33
CA GLY A 229 20.21 -7.41 22.63
C GLY A 229 20.53 -8.33 21.45
N GLY A 230 20.27 -7.89 20.22
CA GLY A 230 20.48 -8.65 18.98
C GLY A 230 19.56 -9.86 18.88
N TRP A 231 19.95 -10.83 18.03
CA TRP A 231 19.14 -12.02 17.81
C TRP A 231 18.97 -12.86 19.08
N SER A 232 20.00 -13.02 19.87
CA SER A 232 19.94 -13.76 21.14
C SER A 232 18.98 -13.11 22.15
N GLY A 233 19.00 -11.78 22.27
CA GLY A 233 18.07 -11.04 23.13
C GLY A 233 16.62 -11.19 22.68
N ILE A 234 16.37 -11.13 21.37
CA ILE A 234 15.04 -11.34 20.80
C ILE A 234 14.55 -12.77 21.08
N THR A 235 15.32 -13.80 20.68
CA THR A 235 14.88 -15.19 20.78
C THR A 235 14.72 -15.70 22.21
N SER A 236 15.46 -15.13 23.19
CA SER A 236 15.32 -15.49 24.61
C SER A 236 14.13 -14.81 25.29
N SER A 237 13.62 -13.72 24.76
CA SER A 237 12.61 -12.88 25.43
C SER A 237 11.24 -12.92 24.72
N VAL A 238 11.22 -13.21 23.42
CA VAL A 238 9.98 -13.35 22.64
C VAL A 238 9.27 -14.65 23.00
N PRO A 239 7.95 -14.67 23.24
CA PRO A 239 7.18 -15.88 23.49
C PRO A 239 7.40 -16.94 22.40
N ALA A 240 7.51 -18.21 22.79
CA ALA A 240 7.79 -19.32 21.86
C ALA A 240 6.75 -19.41 20.72
N GLU A 241 5.50 -19.03 20.98
CA GLU A 241 4.41 -18.97 20.01
C GLU A 241 4.66 -17.96 18.88
N HIS A 242 5.36 -16.83 19.16
CA HIS A 242 5.77 -15.85 18.13
C HIS A 242 6.85 -16.38 17.18
N LEU A 243 7.57 -17.42 17.58
CA LEU A 243 8.58 -18.07 16.75
C LEU A 243 8.03 -19.31 16.03
N GLN A 244 6.75 -19.62 16.23
CA GLN A 244 6.03 -20.66 15.50
C GLN A 244 5.21 -20.02 14.36
N LEU A 245 5.11 -20.74 13.23
CA LEU A 245 4.39 -20.25 12.08
C LEU A 245 2.88 -20.49 12.26
N ASP A 246 2.11 -19.41 12.40
CA ASP A 246 0.65 -19.44 12.20
C ASP A 246 0.34 -19.53 10.70
N THR A 247 0.14 -20.75 10.21
CA THR A 247 -0.16 -21.02 8.80
C THR A 247 -1.47 -20.35 8.36
N SER A 248 -2.50 -20.33 9.22
CA SER A 248 -3.80 -19.72 8.89
C SER A 248 -3.66 -18.20 8.76
N GLY A 249 -2.98 -17.56 9.72
CA GLY A 249 -2.68 -16.13 9.66
C GLY A 249 -1.82 -15.77 8.45
N ALA A 250 -0.81 -16.57 8.13
CA ALA A 250 0.05 -16.37 6.98
C ALA A 250 -0.75 -16.44 5.65
N ILE A 251 -1.63 -17.42 5.48
CA ILE A 251 -2.49 -17.54 4.29
C ILE A 251 -3.39 -16.32 4.15
N LYS A 252 -4.05 -15.89 5.24
CA LYS A 252 -4.89 -14.68 5.23
C LYS A 252 -4.09 -13.45 4.82
N LEU A 253 -2.89 -13.28 5.38
CA LEU A 253 -2.01 -12.16 5.09
C LEU A 253 -1.53 -12.17 3.63
N ILE A 254 -1.11 -13.31 3.08
CA ILE A 254 -0.72 -13.47 1.67
C ILE A 254 -1.88 -13.11 0.75
N CYS A 255 -3.07 -13.63 1.00
CA CYS A 255 -4.23 -13.36 0.17
C CYS A 255 -4.62 -11.87 0.20
N ALA A 256 -4.58 -11.24 1.37
CA ALA A 256 -4.96 -9.84 1.52
C ALA A 256 -3.94 -8.87 0.90
N THR A 257 -2.64 -9.17 0.97
CA THR A 257 -1.59 -8.19 0.67
C THR A 257 -0.75 -8.52 -0.56
N SER A 258 -0.57 -9.80 -0.91
CA SER A 258 0.28 -10.20 -2.03
C SER A 258 -0.50 -10.42 -3.33
N LEU A 259 -1.70 -11.00 -3.27
CA LEU A 259 -2.52 -11.19 -4.47
C LEU A 259 -2.92 -9.89 -5.17
N PRO A 260 -3.29 -8.79 -4.47
CA PRO A 260 -3.59 -7.52 -5.12
C PRO A 260 -2.46 -6.99 -6.01
N VAL A 261 -1.20 -7.31 -5.69
CA VAL A 261 -0.02 -6.88 -6.46
C VAL A 261 -0.06 -7.33 -7.92
N LEU A 262 -0.69 -8.48 -8.21
CA LEU A 262 -0.83 -9.01 -9.57
C LEU A 262 -1.63 -8.10 -10.50
N ILE A 263 -2.56 -7.32 -9.94
CA ILE A 263 -3.45 -6.43 -10.71
C ILE A 263 -3.41 -4.98 -10.18
N ASP A 264 -2.43 -4.63 -9.35
CA ASP A 264 -2.29 -3.30 -8.76
C ASP A 264 -2.15 -2.22 -9.85
N GLY A 265 -3.22 -1.43 -10.03
CA GLY A 265 -3.29 -0.38 -11.04
C GLY A 265 -2.20 0.68 -10.90
N ASN A 266 -1.75 0.96 -9.67
CA ASN A 266 -0.66 1.89 -9.43
C ASN A 266 0.69 1.36 -10.00
N ARG A 267 0.94 0.06 -9.88
CA ARG A 267 2.09 -0.60 -10.49
C ARG A 267 2.01 -0.60 -12.02
N TYR A 268 0.83 -0.85 -12.58
CA TYR A 268 0.61 -0.77 -14.04
C TYR A 268 0.81 0.64 -14.58
N SER A 269 0.35 1.67 -13.88
CA SER A 269 0.59 3.06 -14.23
C SER A 269 2.09 3.35 -14.39
N ARG A 270 2.94 2.78 -13.52
CA ARG A 270 4.39 2.89 -13.64
C ARG A 270 4.93 2.15 -14.85
N PHE A 271 4.44 0.94 -15.14
CA PHE A 271 4.85 0.26 -16.38
C PHE A 271 4.58 1.12 -17.61
N PHE A 272 3.43 1.80 -17.66
CA PHE A 272 3.10 2.70 -18.75
C PHE A 272 3.99 3.96 -18.80
N SER A 273 4.47 4.44 -17.67
CA SER A 273 5.32 5.63 -17.54
C SER A 273 6.80 5.38 -17.90
N ALA A 274 7.27 4.13 -17.93
CA ALA A 274 8.65 3.79 -18.26
C ALA A 274 9.02 4.23 -19.68
N LYS A 275 10.26 4.65 -19.91
CA LYS A 275 10.73 5.08 -21.23
C LYS A 275 10.64 3.99 -22.30
N ASP A 276 10.87 2.74 -21.92
CA ASP A 276 10.77 1.56 -22.77
C ASP A 276 10.42 0.29 -22.00
N ALA A 277 10.15 -0.79 -22.73
CA ALA A 277 9.73 -2.07 -22.14
C ALA A 277 10.85 -2.75 -21.32
N LYS A 278 12.12 -2.53 -21.68
CA LYS A 278 13.28 -3.06 -20.94
C LYS A 278 13.42 -2.34 -19.60
N THR A 279 13.20 -1.02 -19.57
CA THR A 279 13.19 -0.22 -18.36
C THR A 279 12.09 -0.67 -17.40
N ALA A 280 10.86 -0.89 -17.87
CA ALA A 280 9.77 -1.40 -17.05
C ALA A 280 10.09 -2.78 -16.46
N GLN A 281 10.68 -3.67 -17.24
CA GLN A 281 11.08 -5.01 -16.82
C GLN A 281 12.20 -4.96 -15.76
N ILE A 282 13.31 -4.31 -16.09
CA ILE A 282 14.52 -4.31 -15.25
C ILE A 282 14.26 -3.56 -13.94
N SER A 283 13.56 -2.41 -13.97
CA SER A 283 13.23 -1.67 -12.74
C SER A 283 12.40 -2.51 -11.77
N THR A 284 11.44 -3.30 -12.27
CA THR A 284 10.63 -4.20 -11.45
C THR A 284 11.46 -5.30 -10.81
N LEU A 285 12.37 -5.92 -11.58
CA LEU A 285 13.26 -6.97 -11.08
C LEU A 285 14.26 -6.43 -10.05
N ILE A 286 14.86 -5.27 -10.32
CA ILE A 286 15.77 -4.62 -9.36
C ILE A 286 15.02 -4.24 -8.07
N ALA A 287 13.79 -3.74 -8.16
CA ALA A 287 13.01 -3.35 -6.99
C ALA A 287 12.59 -4.54 -6.12
N ALA A 288 12.47 -5.74 -6.67
CA ALA A 288 11.96 -6.91 -5.95
C ALA A 288 12.77 -7.27 -4.69
N VAL A 289 14.08 -7.28 -4.77
CA VAL A 289 14.97 -7.68 -3.66
C VAL A 289 15.01 -6.61 -2.56
N PRO A 290 15.30 -5.32 -2.85
CA PRO A 290 15.28 -4.28 -1.82
C PRO A 290 13.92 -4.14 -1.13
N GLN A 291 12.80 -4.32 -1.85
CA GLN A 291 11.46 -4.33 -1.24
C GLN A 291 11.35 -5.43 -0.17
N CYS A 292 11.78 -6.64 -0.47
CA CYS A 292 11.74 -7.74 0.49
C CYS A 292 12.69 -7.52 1.66
N LEU A 293 13.87 -6.95 1.44
CA LEU A 293 14.81 -6.60 2.51
C LEU A 293 14.21 -5.58 3.49
N LEU A 294 13.54 -4.55 3.00
CA LEU A 294 12.84 -3.57 3.85
C LEU A 294 11.73 -4.22 4.67
N LEU A 295 11.01 -5.21 4.12
CA LEU A 295 10.00 -5.97 4.87
C LEU A 295 10.61 -6.92 5.90
N VAL A 296 11.77 -7.53 5.60
CA VAL A 296 12.54 -8.31 6.61
C VAL A 296 13.01 -7.42 7.75
N MET A 297 13.48 -6.20 7.45
CA MET A 297 13.82 -5.22 8.49
C MET A 297 12.60 -4.86 9.34
N SER A 298 11.43 -4.70 8.74
CA SER A 298 10.17 -4.46 9.48
C SER A 298 9.79 -5.63 10.38
N LEU A 299 9.96 -6.87 9.91
CA LEU A 299 9.77 -8.08 10.71
C LEU A 299 10.70 -8.08 11.93
N VAL A 300 11.99 -7.82 11.72
CA VAL A 300 12.99 -7.77 12.82
C VAL A 300 12.65 -6.68 13.82
N MET A 301 12.24 -5.48 13.37
CA MET A 301 11.80 -4.40 14.24
C MET A 301 10.55 -4.79 15.04
N GLY A 302 9.59 -5.49 14.43
CA GLY A 302 8.39 -5.98 15.11
C GLY A 302 8.71 -7.00 16.20
N LEU A 303 9.59 -7.97 15.93
CA LEU A 303 10.08 -8.92 16.95
C LEU A 303 10.87 -8.23 18.08
N ALA A 304 11.72 -7.28 17.74
CA ALA A 304 12.44 -6.48 18.74
C ALA A 304 11.47 -5.62 19.57
N ALA A 305 10.37 -5.15 18.98
CA ALA A 305 9.36 -4.40 19.71
C ALA A 305 8.69 -5.19 20.82
N VAL A 306 8.55 -6.53 20.68
CA VAL A 306 8.02 -7.41 21.73
C VAL A 306 8.88 -7.33 23.01
N VAL A 307 10.19 -7.17 22.82
CA VAL A 307 11.16 -7.05 23.94
C VAL A 307 11.17 -5.65 24.53
N LEU A 308 11.01 -4.63 23.69
CA LEU A 308 11.28 -3.23 24.02
C LEU A 308 10.03 -2.45 24.45
N LEU A 309 8.84 -2.83 24.02
CA LEU A 309 7.60 -2.10 24.25
C LEU A 309 6.62 -2.86 25.13
N PRO A 310 5.64 -2.17 25.78
CA PRO A 310 4.57 -2.81 26.54
C PRO A 310 3.69 -3.71 25.65
N ALA A 311 3.24 -4.83 26.19
CA ALA A 311 2.48 -5.86 25.46
C ALA A 311 1.07 -5.42 25.00
N ASP A 312 0.53 -4.34 25.53
CA ASP A 312 -0.82 -3.82 25.29
C ASP A 312 -0.87 -2.68 24.25
N LEU A 313 0.26 -2.41 23.57
CA LEU A 313 0.32 -1.32 22.60
C LEU A 313 -0.46 -1.68 21.32
N PRO A 314 -1.34 -0.79 20.83
CA PRO A 314 -2.02 -0.99 19.54
C PRO A 314 -1.01 -1.19 18.40
N LYS A 315 -1.23 -2.20 17.56
CA LYS A 315 -0.30 -2.62 16.50
C LYS A 315 0.14 -1.48 15.57
N ASP A 316 -0.78 -0.57 15.22
CA ASP A 316 -0.49 0.55 14.32
C ASP A 316 0.35 1.66 14.97
N MET A 317 0.51 1.62 16.30
CA MET A 317 1.37 2.55 17.04
C MET A 317 2.78 2.02 17.28
N VAL A 318 3.01 0.72 17.10
CA VAL A 318 4.28 0.06 17.47
C VAL A 318 5.48 0.70 16.78
N PHE A 319 5.43 0.85 15.46
CA PHE A 319 6.57 1.36 14.69
C PHE A 319 6.92 2.80 15.08
N ALA A 320 5.95 3.69 15.07
CA ALA A 320 6.19 5.09 15.43
C ALA A 320 6.65 5.23 16.89
N THR A 321 6.12 4.42 17.81
CA THR A 321 6.54 4.40 19.22
C THR A 321 7.98 3.91 19.37
N LEU A 322 8.39 2.87 18.63
CA LEU A 322 9.79 2.43 18.60
C LEU A 322 10.73 3.57 18.21
N LEU A 323 10.42 4.29 17.11
CA LEU A 323 11.23 5.42 16.65
C LEU A 323 11.31 6.52 17.70
N MET A 324 10.19 6.84 18.33
CA MET A 324 10.13 7.91 19.34
C MET A 324 10.88 7.58 20.63
N GLN A 325 10.84 6.33 21.09
CA GLN A 325 11.37 5.95 22.41
C GLN A 325 12.83 5.49 22.40
N TYR A 326 13.26 4.82 21.30
CA TYR A 326 14.55 4.13 21.28
C TYR A 326 15.61 4.80 20.40
N LEU A 327 15.26 5.81 19.63
CA LEU A 327 16.24 6.53 18.83
C LEU A 327 16.72 7.81 19.51
N PRO A 328 18.03 8.12 19.44
CA PRO A 328 18.56 9.37 19.97
C PRO A 328 18.13 10.57 19.12
N THR A 329 18.21 11.74 19.72
CA THR A 329 17.95 13.04 19.08
C THR A 329 18.71 13.19 17.76
N GLY A 330 18.07 13.74 16.75
CA GLY A 330 18.58 13.88 15.39
C GLY A 330 18.32 12.61 14.53
N ILE A 331 18.74 11.44 14.98
CA ILE A 331 18.40 10.16 14.32
C ILE A 331 16.91 9.90 14.39
N LYS A 332 16.27 10.20 15.51
CA LYS A 332 14.82 10.13 15.70
C LYS A 332 14.10 10.97 14.63
N GLY A 333 14.44 12.25 14.48
CA GLY A 333 13.85 13.13 13.48
C GLY A 333 14.04 12.62 12.06
N LEU A 334 15.23 12.12 11.73
CA LEU A 334 15.53 11.53 10.42
C LEU A 334 14.69 10.30 10.13
N CYS A 335 14.56 9.37 11.08
CA CYS A 335 13.77 8.14 10.91
C CYS A 335 12.26 8.40 10.87
N ILE A 336 11.78 9.42 11.59
CA ILE A 336 10.39 9.88 11.48
C ILE A 336 10.15 10.51 10.12
N ALA A 337 11.06 11.36 9.62
CA ALA A 337 10.98 11.88 8.26
C ALA A 337 10.98 10.77 7.21
N ALA A 338 11.76 9.70 7.40
CA ALA A 338 11.75 8.51 6.56
C ALA A 338 10.41 7.76 6.59
N LEU A 339 9.79 7.62 7.77
CA LEU A 339 8.45 7.05 7.88
C LEU A 339 7.41 7.93 7.18
N MET A 340 7.47 9.25 7.36
CA MET A 340 6.60 10.19 6.65
C MET A 340 6.83 10.13 5.13
N ALA A 341 8.08 9.95 4.69
CA ALA A 341 8.42 9.71 3.28
C ALA A 341 7.69 8.49 2.72
N ALA A 342 7.75 7.36 3.41
CA ALA A 342 7.07 6.14 3.01
C ALA A 342 5.53 6.31 2.95
N ILE A 343 4.95 7.05 3.89
CA ILE A 343 3.52 7.34 3.93
C ILE A 343 3.12 8.21 2.73
N MET A 344 3.84 9.30 2.52
CA MET A 344 3.52 10.30 1.51
C MET A 344 3.67 9.76 0.08
N SER A 345 4.77 9.03 -0.22
CA SER A 345 5.03 8.42 -1.53
C SER A 345 3.96 7.40 -1.96
N THR A 346 3.37 6.72 -1.00
CA THR A 346 2.29 5.79 -1.29
C THR A 346 0.97 6.54 -1.49
N ALA A 347 0.65 7.48 -0.61
CA ALA A 347 -0.61 8.20 -0.67
C ALA A 347 -0.80 8.96 -1.98
N ASP A 348 0.19 9.77 -2.40
CA ASP A 348 0.12 10.58 -3.62
C ASP A 348 0.05 9.72 -4.88
N SER A 349 0.85 8.66 -4.94
CA SER A 349 0.89 7.71 -6.04
C SER A 349 -0.44 6.99 -6.25
N TYR A 350 -1.05 6.50 -5.18
CA TYR A 350 -2.35 5.84 -5.25
C TYR A 350 -3.50 6.82 -5.51
N MET A 351 -3.42 8.05 -4.98
CA MET A 351 -4.40 9.11 -5.31
C MET A 351 -4.34 9.49 -6.79
N LEU A 352 -3.15 9.69 -7.35
CA LEU A 352 -2.99 9.99 -8.78
C LEU A 352 -3.50 8.83 -9.65
N SER A 353 -3.15 7.58 -9.32
CA SER A 353 -3.61 6.40 -10.07
C SER A 353 -5.11 6.20 -9.95
N GLY A 354 -5.71 6.34 -8.77
CA GLY A 354 -7.15 6.25 -8.55
C GLY A 354 -7.92 7.35 -9.29
N ALA A 355 -7.42 8.57 -9.27
CA ALA A 355 -7.99 9.68 -10.02
C ALA A 355 -7.88 9.48 -11.54
N THR A 356 -6.77 8.90 -12.02
CA THR A 356 -6.61 8.52 -13.42
C THR A 356 -7.63 7.46 -13.84
N ASN A 357 -7.92 6.46 -12.98
CA ASN A 357 -8.99 5.50 -13.23
C ASN A 357 -10.36 6.19 -13.36
N ILE A 358 -10.67 7.15 -12.49
CA ILE A 358 -11.93 7.91 -12.57
C ILE A 358 -11.99 8.70 -13.88
N SER A 359 -10.93 9.39 -14.24
CA SER A 359 -10.92 10.24 -15.43
C SER A 359 -10.92 9.44 -16.74
N VAL A 360 -10.15 8.36 -16.83
CA VAL A 360 -10.01 7.56 -18.07
C VAL A 360 -11.13 6.51 -18.18
N ASP A 361 -11.34 5.70 -17.13
CA ASP A 361 -12.20 4.52 -17.21
C ASP A 361 -13.69 4.84 -17.02
N ILE A 362 -14.00 5.97 -16.36
CA ILE A 362 -15.38 6.40 -16.12
C ILE A 362 -15.70 7.64 -16.95
N TYR A 363 -15.01 8.77 -16.73
CA TYR A 363 -15.39 10.03 -17.36
C TYR A 363 -15.20 10.01 -18.86
N LYS A 364 -14.00 9.70 -19.37
CA LYS A 364 -13.71 9.64 -20.81
C LYS A 364 -14.48 8.53 -21.51
N THR A 365 -14.69 7.39 -20.84
CA THR A 365 -15.33 6.22 -21.45
C THR A 365 -16.84 6.41 -21.62
N TYR A 366 -17.53 7.07 -20.65
CA TYR A 366 -18.99 7.17 -20.64
C TYR A 366 -19.54 8.59 -20.59
N ILE A 367 -18.92 9.52 -19.87
CA ILE A 367 -19.48 10.85 -19.63
C ILE A 367 -19.14 11.78 -20.80
N ASN A 368 -17.85 11.86 -21.15
CA ASN A 368 -17.40 12.71 -22.24
C ASN A 368 -16.31 12.03 -23.08
N PRO A 369 -16.66 11.18 -24.05
CA PRO A 369 -15.69 10.51 -24.95
C PRO A 369 -14.83 11.45 -25.79
N LYS A 370 -15.27 12.71 -25.96
CA LYS A 370 -14.57 13.76 -26.73
C LYS A 370 -13.82 14.74 -25.82
N ALA A 371 -13.61 14.40 -24.55
CA ALA A 371 -12.89 15.26 -23.62
C ALA A 371 -11.49 15.61 -24.12
N THR A 372 -11.17 16.90 -24.07
CA THR A 372 -9.83 17.41 -24.38
C THR A 372 -8.84 17.04 -23.27
N ASP A 373 -7.55 17.06 -23.58
CA ASP A 373 -6.50 16.79 -22.59
C ASP A 373 -6.60 17.72 -21.36
N LYS A 374 -6.85 19.02 -21.59
CA LYS A 374 -7.06 19.98 -20.51
C LYS A 374 -8.24 19.60 -19.59
N GLN A 375 -9.35 19.17 -20.17
CA GLN A 375 -10.51 18.69 -19.40
C GLN A 375 -10.16 17.42 -18.62
N MET A 376 -9.41 16.49 -19.23
CA MET A 376 -8.97 15.26 -18.56
C MET A 376 -8.05 15.55 -17.37
N VAL A 377 -7.09 16.47 -17.51
CA VAL A 377 -6.22 16.90 -16.40
C VAL A 377 -7.05 17.51 -15.26
N ILE A 378 -8.03 18.40 -15.57
CA ILE A 378 -8.90 18.98 -14.54
C ILE A 378 -9.72 17.90 -13.83
N VAL A 379 -10.32 16.97 -14.56
CA VAL A 379 -11.10 15.86 -13.98
C VAL A 379 -10.19 14.96 -13.12
N THR A 380 -8.95 14.73 -13.55
CA THR A 380 -8.00 13.96 -12.74
C THR A 380 -7.63 14.71 -11.45
N LYS A 381 -7.44 16.02 -11.47
CA LYS A 381 -7.19 16.83 -10.25
C LYS A 381 -8.38 16.81 -9.30
N VAL A 382 -9.61 16.95 -9.82
CA VAL A 382 -10.83 16.78 -9.01
C VAL A 382 -10.93 15.35 -8.46
N GLY A 383 -10.53 14.36 -9.27
CA GLY A 383 -10.43 12.97 -8.85
C GLY A 383 -9.43 12.75 -7.71
N ILE A 384 -8.24 13.38 -7.73
CA ILE A 384 -7.26 13.33 -6.63
C ILE A 384 -7.89 13.84 -5.33
N LEU A 385 -8.57 14.98 -5.40
CA LEU A 385 -9.27 15.53 -4.23
C LEU A 385 -10.36 14.58 -3.73
N ALA A 386 -11.18 14.04 -4.62
CA ALA A 386 -12.25 13.11 -4.28
C ALA A 386 -11.70 11.81 -3.66
N VAL A 387 -10.70 11.18 -4.26
CA VAL A 387 -10.06 9.95 -3.76
C VAL A 387 -9.41 10.20 -2.39
N GLY A 388 -8.73 11.34 -2.21
CA GLY A 388 -8.12 11.72 -0.94
C GLY A 388 -9.14 11.93 0.18
N LEU A 389 -10.19 12.73 -0.06
CA LEU A 389 -11.23 13.03 0.94
C LEU A 389 -12.10 11.81 1.26
N LEU A 390 -12.48 11.02 0.27
CA LEU A 390 -13.22 9.77 0.49
C LEU A 390 -12.37 8.74 1.22
N GLY A 391 -11.06 8.66 0.88
CA GLY A 391 -10.13 7.81 1.60
C GLY A 391 -9.96 8.21 3.06
N LEU A 392 -9.85 9.51 3.36
CA LEU A 392 -9.86 10.01 4.73
C LEU A 392 -11.16 9.64 5.46
N GLY A 393 -12.32 9.82 4.81
CA GLY A 393 -13.62 9.41 5.37
C GLY A 393 -13.64 7.91 5.69
N PHE A 394 -13.11 7.08 4.80
CA PHE A 394 -12.99 5.63 4.99
C PHE A 394 -12.08 5.27 6.18
N ALA A 395 -10.94 5.97 6.32
CA ALA A 395 -10.03 5.82 7.46
C ALA A 395 -10.65 6.19 8.80
N LEU A 396 -11.51 7.22 8.81
CA LEU A 396 -12.20 7.65 10.04
C LEU A 396 -13.28 6.66 10.52
N LEU A 397 -13.75 5.76 9.64
CA LEU A 397 -14.78 4.76 9.91
C LEU A 397 -14.22 3.39 10.27
N LEU A 398 -13.03 3.04 9.80
CA LEU A 398 -12.42 1.73 10.02
C LEU A 398 -11.37 1.75 11.14
N PRO A 399 -11.23 0.65 11.90
CA PRO A 399 -10.47 0.64 13.14
C PRO A 399 -8.95 0.63 12.95
N ASP A 400 -8.44 0.06 11.86
CA ASP A 400 -7.00 -0.16 11.68
C ASP A 400 -6.58 -0.28 10.21
N VAL A 401 -5.27 -0.10 9.96
CA VAL A 401 -4.62 -0.15 8.64
C VAL A 401 -4.93 -1.43 7.87
N MET A 402 -4.87 -2.59 8.53
CA MET A 402 -5.04 -3.87 7.83
C MET A 402 -6.50 -4.13 7.44
N SER A 403 -7.45 -3.70 8.26
CA SER A 403 -8.87 -3.77 7.93
C SER A 403 -9.21 -2.92 6.70
N VAL A 404 -8.65 -1.71 6.61
CA VAL A 404 -8.79 -0.83 5.44
C VAL A 404 -8.24 -1.52 4.19
N TRP A 405 -7.04 -2.07 4.29
CA TRP A 405 -6.39 -2.75 3.15
C TRP A 405 -7.21 -3.95 2.68
N THR A 406 -7.60 -4.83 3.60
CA THR A 406 -8.35 -6.05 3.27
C THR A 406 -9.66 -5.71 2.58
N LEU A 407 -10.48 -4.85 3.18
CA LEU A 407 -11.80 -4.52 2.64
C LEU A 407 -11.70 -3.86 1.25
N SER A 408 -10.75 -2.94 1.06
CA SER A 408 -10.58 -2.24 -0.23
C SER A 408 -10.09 -3.18 -1.34
N SER A 409 -9.28 -4.21 -1.02
CA SER A 409 -8.76 -5.16 -1.99
C SER A 409 -9.73 -6.30 -2.34
N THR A 410 -10.65 -6.63 -1.43
CA THR A 410 -11.49 -7.83 -1.52
C THR A 410 -12.35 -7.85 -2.79
N ALA A 411 -13.11 -6.79 -3.07
CA ALA A 411 -13.98 -6.72 -4.25
C ALA A 411 -13.17 -6.64 -5.55
N TYR A 412 -12.07 -5.86 -5.56
CA TYR A 412 -11.25 -5.68 -6.75
C TYR A 412 -10.56 -6.98 -7.17
N VAL A 413 -9.88 -7.64 -6.24
CA VAL A 413 -9.16 -8.88 -6.54
C VAL A 413 -10.13 -10.03 -6.80
N GLY A 414 -11.17 -10.18 -5.96
CA GLY A 414 -12.17 -11.22 -6.13
C GLY A 414 -12.90 -11.15 -7.47
N GLY A 415 -13.16 -9.94 -7.97
CA GLY A 415 -13.83 -9.75 -9.25
C GLY A 415 -12.88 -9.70 -10.45
N CYS A 416 -11.78 -8.94 -10.37
CA CYS A 416 -10.98 -8.56 -11.55
C CYS A 416 -9.77 -9.46 -11.81
N LEU A 417 -9.27 -10.22 -10.83
CA LEU A 417 -8.02 -11.00 -10.98
C LEU A 417 -8.08 -11.99 -12.14
N VAL A 418 -9.13 -12.80 -12.20
CA VAL A 418 -9.29 -13.86 -13.22
C VAL A 418 -9.41 -13.28 -14.62
N PRO A 419 -10.38 -12.40 -14.92
CA PRO A 419 -10.52 -11.85 -16.27
C PRO A 419 -9.31 -11.02 -16.68
N MET A 420 -8.63 -10.33 -15.76
CA MET A 420 -7.46 -9.54 -16.08
C MET A 420 -6.25 -10.40 -16.43
N LEU A 421 -5.92 -11.40 -15.62
CA LEU A 421 -4.80 -12.32 -15.92
C LEU A 421 -5.09 -13.15 -17.19
N TYR A 422 -6.31 -13.64 -17.35
CA TYR A 422 -6.69 -14.33 -18.59
C TYR A 422 -6.66 -13.39 -19.81
N GLY A 423 -7.05 -12.13 -19.64
CA GLY A 423 -6.90 -11.10 -20.65
C GLY A 423 -5.47 -10.95 -21.13
N ILE A 424 -4.51 -10.96 -20.20
CA ILE A 424 -3.08 -10.76 -20.46
C ILE A 424 -2.40 -12.03 -21.02
N PHE A 425 -2.72 -13.22 -20.52
CA PHE A 425 -2.00 -14.45 -20.80
C PHE A 425 -2.78 -15.49 -21.58
N GLY A 426 -4.13 -15.45 -21.52
CA GLY A 426 -4.97 -16.45 -22.15
C GLY A 426 -4.96 -16.38 -23.67
N SER A 427 -4.77 -17.52 -24.31
CA SER A 427 -4.81 -17.69 -25.78
C SER A 427 -6.18 -18.11 -26.32
N GLY A 428 -7.09 -18.54 -25.44
CA GLY A 428 -8.43 -19.02 -25.81
C GLY A 428 -9.43 -17.92 -26.08
N LYS A 429 -10.70 -18.34 -26.26
CA LYS A 429 -11.82 -17.40 -26.45
C LYS A 429 -12.00 -16.48 -25.25
N LYS A 430 -12.35 -15.25 -25.50
CA LYS A 430 -12.62 -14.19 -24.53
C LYS A 430 -14.03 -13.66 -24.77
N SER A 431 -14.84 -13.59 -23.73
CA SER A 431 -16.23 -13.14 -23.79
C SER A 431 -16.44 -11.93 -22.90
N TYR A 432 -17.09 -10.91 -23.43
CA TYR A 432 -17.59 -9.78 -22.67
C TYR A 432 -18.57 -10.24 -21.57
N THR A 433 -19.55 -11.09 -21.94
CA THR A 433 -20.57 -11.58 -21.01
C THR A 433 -19.93 -12.39 -19.88
N GLY A 434 -19.01 -13.32 -20.22
CA GLY A 434 -18.28 -14.11 -19.22
C GLY A 434 -17.45 -13.23 -18.27
N ALA A 435 -16.73 -12.25 -18.79
CA ALA A 435 -15.95 -11.33 -17.98
C ALA A 435 -16.82 -10.46 -17.07
N LEU A 436 -17.88 -9.85 -17.59
CA LEU A 436 -18.74 -8.96 -16.82
C LEU A 436 -19.42 -9.69 -15.66
N ILE A 437 -20.01 -10.87 -15.93
CA ILE A 437 -20.68 -11.67 -14.91
C ILE A 437 -19.68 -12.18 -13.87
N SER A 438 -18.49 -12.60 -14.29
CA SER A 438 -17.44 -13.06 -13.36
C SER A 438 -16.93 -11.93 -12.46
N MET A 439 -16.77 -10.71 -13.00
CA MET A 439 -16.36 -9.55 -12.21
C MET A 439 -17.40 -9.19 -11.15
N ILE A 440 -18.69 -9.14 -11.55
CA ILE A 440 -19.78 -8.82 -10.62
C ILE A 440 -19.94 -9.93 -9.57
N GLY A 441 -20.04 -11.18 -10.03
CA GLY A 441 -20.27 -12.33 -9.12
C GLY A 441 -19.11 -12.56 -8.16
N GLY A 442 -17.86 -12.55 -8.67
CA GLY A 442 -16.68 -12.71 -7.84
C GLY A 442 -16.49 -11.58 -6.84
N GLY A 443 -16.65 -10.31 -7.30
CA GLY A 443 -16.55 -9.14 -6.44
C GLY A 443 -17.65 -9.10 -5.36
N ALA A 444 -18.89 -9.40 -5.71
CA ALA A 444 -20.01 -9.43 -4.78
C ALA A 444 -19.86 -10.53 -3.72
N VAL A 445 -19.52 -11.77 -4.12
CA VAL A 445 -19.31 -12.88 -3.18
C VAL A 445 -18.16 -12.57 -2.23
N ALA A 446 -17.03 -12.07 -2.74
CA ALA A 446 -15.91 -11.67 -1.91
C ALA A 446 -16.34 -10.64 -0.85
N LEU A 447 -17.02 -9.57 -1.29
CA LEU A 447 -17.45 -8.49 -0.40
C LEU A 447 -18.49 -8.95 0.63
N ILE A 448 -19.49 -9.75 0.22
CA ILE A 448 -20.51 -10.29 1.11
C ILE A 448 -19.86 -11.19 2.18
N CYS A 449 -18.93 -12.06 1.77
CA CYS A 449 -18.24 -12.94 2.71
C CYS A 449 -17.37 -12.16 3.70
N ASP A 450 -16.69 -11.10 3.24
CA ASP A 450 -15.83 -10.27 4.10
C ASP A 450 -16.66 -9.47 5.12
N LEU A 451 -17.70 -8.78 4.68
CA LEU A 451 -18.58 -7.99 5.54
C LEU A 451 -19.32 -8.85 6.59
N ASN A 452 -19.73 -10.06 6.24
CA ASN A 452 -20.39 -10.99 7.16
C ASN A 452 -19.40 -11.89 7.91
N LYS A 453 -18.08 -11.70 7.75
CA LYS A 453 -17.02 -12.51 8.38
C LYS A 453 -17.18 -14.01 8.14
N ILE A 454 -17.65 -14.39 6.95
CA ILE A 454 -17.85 -15.77 6.56
C ILE A 454 -16.49 -16.40 6.25
N VAL A 455 -16.14 -17.44 7.01
CA VAL A 455 -14.90 -18.21 6.86
C VAL A 455 -15.27 -19.68 6.62
N ILE A 456 -15.00 -20.18 5.42
CA ILE A 456 -15.21 -21.60 5.03
C ILE A 456 -13.82 -22.21 4.79
N PHE A 457 -13.56 -23.37 5.35
CA PHE A 457 -12.24 -24.04 5.27
C PHE A 457 -11.05 -23.17 5.74
N GLY A 458 -11.27 -22.18 6.61
CA GLY A 458 -10.21 -21.30 7.10
C GLY A 458 -9.68 -20.27 6.09
N LEU A 459 -10.28 -20.19 4.87
CA LEU A 459 -9.82 -19.30 3.81
C LEU A 459 -10.42 -17.90 3.95
N PRO A 460 -9.71 -16.83 3.53
CA PRO A 460 -10.24 -15.47 3.53
C PRO A 460 -11.24 -15.24 2.38
N ALA A 461 -12.14 -14.29 2.57
CA ALA A 461 -13.23 -13.94 1.65
C ALA A 461 -12.80 -13.71 0.19
N ILE A 462 -11.64 -13.12 -0.01
CA ILE A 462 -11.05 -12.85 -1.33
C ILE A 462 -10.90 -14.13 -2.17
N VAL A 463 -10.59 -15.27 -1.54
CA VAL A 463 -10.41 -16.56 -2.22
C VAL A 463 -11.73 -17.06 -2.79
N TYR A 464 -12.84 -16.92 -2.04
CA TYR A 464 -14.17 -17.32 -2.55
C TYR A 464 -14.56 -16.47 -3.75
N GLY A 465 -14.28 -15.16 -3.70
CA GLY A 465 -14.48 -14.28 -4.84
C GLY A 465 -13.71 -14.72 -6.08
N ILE A 466 -12.42 -15.07 -5.93
CA ILE A 466 -11.59 -15.58 -7.03
C ILE A 466 -12.14 -16.90 -7.58
N ILE A 467 -12.54 -17.84 -6.72
CA ILE A 467 -13.11 -19.12 -7.14
C ILE A 467 -14.41 -18.89 -7.92
N VAL A 468 -15.33 -18.07 -7.39
CA VAL A 468 -16.60 -17.77 -8.06
C VAL A 468 -16.34 -17.05 -9.38
N SER A 469 -15.43 -16.07 -9.40
CA SER A 469 -15.01 -15.38 -10.63
C SER A 469 -14.48 -16.38 -11.67
N ALA A 470 -13.62 -17.33 -11.27
CA ALA A 470 -13.08 -18.36 -12.16
C ALA A 470 -14.18 -19.29 -12.70
N VAL A 471 -15.06 -19.81 -11.84
CA VAL A 471 -16.15 -20.69 -12.23
C VAL A 471 -17.09 -19.99 -13.22
N LEU A 472 -17.49 -18.75 -12.94
CA LEU A 472 -18.36 -17.98 -13.83
C LEU A 472 -17.65 -17.63 -15.14
N PHE A 473 -16.37 -17.23 -15.09
CA PHE A 473 -15.61 -16.85 -16.28
C PHE A 473 -15.42 -18.05 -17.23
N PHE A 474 -14.91 -19.15 -16.73
CA PHE A 474 -14.63 -20.36 -17.53
C PHE A 474 -15.89 -21.15 -17.87
N GLY A 475 -16.92 -21.10 -17.03
CA GLY A 475 -18.20 -21.73 -17.28
C GLY A 475 -19.04 -21.02 -18.34
N ILE A 476 -19.00 -19.70 -18.40
CA ILE A 476 -19.83 -18.91 -19.33
C ILE A 476 -19.11 -18.65 -20.66
N THR A 477 -17.81 -18.31 -20.62
CA THR A 477 -17.04 -17.88 -21.81
C THR A 477 -17.13 -18.86 -22.98
N PRO A 478 -17.05 -20.19 -22.84
CA PRO A 478 -17.12 -21.12 -23.98
C PRO A 478 -18.48 -21.09 -24.73
N PHE A 479 -19.56 -20.83 -24.00
CA PHE A 479 -20.94 -20.88 -24.51
C PHE A 479 -21.49 -19.48 -24.89
N ALA A 480 -20.79 -18.43 -24.57
CA ALA A 480 -21.22 -17.06 -24.82
C ALA A 480 -21.17 -16.75 -26.33
N LYS A 481 -22.25 -16.16 -26.88
CA LYS A 481 -22.36 -15.80 -28.29
C LYS A 481 -21.33 -14.74 -28.74
N ASP A 482 -20.85 -13.93 -27.80
CA ASP A 482 -19.85 -12.88 -28.00
C ASP A 482 -18.40 -13.37 -27.84
N ALA A 483 -18.21 -14.67 -27.61
CA ALA A 483 -16.90 -15.26 -27.38
C ALA A 483 -16.04 -15.26 -28.65
N LYS A 484 -14.90 -14.59 -28.61
CA LYS A 484 -13.95 -14.45 -29.73
C LYS A 484 -12.50 -14.58 -29.26
N ILE A 485 -11.61 -14.92 -30.17
CA ILE A 485 -10.18 -14.87 -29.95
C ILE A 485 -9.73 -13.40 -30.13
N VAL A 486 -9.18 -12.81 -29.08
CA VAL A 486 -8.67 -11.43 -29.10
C VAL A 486 -7.16 -11.47 -28.83
N ASP A 487 -6.38 -11.00 -29.79
CA ASP A 487 -4.94 -10.77 -29.60
C ASP A 487 -4.74 -9.32 -29.17
N ILE A 488 -4.37 -9.13 -27.91
CA ILE A 488 -4.10 -7.78 -27.34
C ILE A 488 -2.79 -7.15 -27.80
N ARG A 489 -2.00 -7.88 -28.61
CA ARG A 489 -0.75 -7.38 -29.19
C ARG A 489 -0.96 -6.64 -30.53
N LYS A 490 -2.14 -6.79 -31.09
CA LYS A 490 -2.67 -6.05 -32.24
C LYS A 490 -3.56 -4.91 -31.77
#